data_a936e0c754a733a4b871b3907848419c
#
_entry.id   a936e0c754a733a4b871b3907848419c
#
_cell.length_a   1.000
_cell.length_b   1.000
_cell.length_c   1.000
_cell.angle_alpha   90.00
_cell.angle_beta   90.00
_cell.angle_gamma   90.00
#
_symmetry.space_group_name_H-M   'P 1'
#
loop_
_entity.id
_entity.type
_entity.pdbx_description
1 polymer ?
#
loop_
_entity_poly.entity_id
_entity_poly.type
_entity_poly.pdbx_seq_one_letter_code
_entity_poly.pdbx_strand_id
1 'polypeptide(L)'
;MGQKVHPIGFRLGIVKDWNSIWYADGRDYADNLNTDIAVREFIRKKLAHASISRIEIQRPAKNARIVIHTARPGIVIGKKGEDIDALRKEVSAMMGVPVHIGVEEIRKPELDAYLVAENIAGQLVRRIMFRRAMKRAVTNSMRLGAEGIKVKVSGRLNGAEIARSEWYREGRVPLHTLRADIDYGLAEARTTYGIIGVKVWIFKGEIFEAVEEAEVAEAEAAAAS
;
A
#
# COMPACT_ATOMS: atom_id res chain seq x y z
N MET A 1 -20.22 -7.49 -17.47
CA MET A 1 -18.74 -7.41 -17.28
C MET A 1 -18.36 -8.24 -16.07
N GLY A 2 -17.37 -9.13 -16.22
CA GLY A 2 -16.91 -9.96 -15.11
C GLY A 2 -16.19 -9.15 -14.01
N GLN A 3 -16.10 -9.73 -12.82
CA GLN A 3 -15.30 -9.17 -11.74
C GLN A 3 -13.81 -9.21 -12.09
N LYS A 4 -13.06 -8.22 -11.58
CA LYS A 4 -11.61 -8.17 -11.73
C LYS A 4 -10.95 -8.75 -10.49
N VAL A 5 -9.95 -9.59 -10.69
CA VAL A 5 -9.12 -10.11 -9.60
C VAL A 5 -8.31 -8.96 -8.99
N HIS A 6 -8.08 -9.04 -7.68
CA HIS A 6 -7.26 -8.04 -6.99
C HIS A 6 -5.81 -8.14 -7.48
N PRO A 7 -5.20 -7.04 -7.98
CA PRO A 7 -3.88 -7.12 -8.62
C PRO A 7 -2.76 -7.61 -7.71
N ILE A 8 -2.78 -7.20 -6.43
CA ILE A 8 -1.80 -7.66 -5.43
C ILE A 8 -2.08 -9.12 -5.08
N GLY A 9 -3.35 -9.50 -4.80
CA GLY A 9 -3.71 -10.87 -4.45
C GLY A 9 -3.36 -11.89 -5.53
N PHE A 10 -3.47 -11.50 -6.80
CA PHE A 10 -3.07 -12.33 -7.94
C PHE A 10 -1.56 -12.62 -7.99
N ARG A 11 -0.73 -11.75 -7.40
CA ARG A 11 0.74 -11.80 -7.44
C ARG A 11 1.39 -12.19 -6.13
N LEU A 12 0.58 -12.53 -5.11
CA LEU A 12 1.12 -12.99 -3.83
C LEU A 12 1.91 -14.29 -4.00
N GLY A 13 3.08 -14.35 -3.36
CA GLY A 13 4.00 -15.48 -3.45
C GLY A 13 4.82 -15.56 -4.74
N ILE A 14 4.67 -14.59 -5.66
CA ILE A 14 5.44 -14.52 -6.93
C ILE A 14 6.22 -13.20 -6.97
N VAL A 15 5.51 -12.05 -7.01
CA VAL A 15 6.10 -10.71 -7.09
C VAL A 15 5.87 -9.91 -5.81
N LYS A 16 4.78 -10.21 -5.13
CA LYS A 16 4.37 -9.55 -3.88
C LYS A 16 4.38 -10.51 -2.72
N ASP A 17 4.73 -10.00 -1.55
CA ASP A 17 4.69 -10.73 -0.29
C ASP A 17 3.50 -10.31 0.57
N TRP A 18 3.22 -11.07 1.63
CA TRP A 18 2.13 -10.84 2.57
C TRP A 18 2.45 -9.69 3.52
N ASN A 19 1.39 -8.97 3.93
CA ASN A 19 1.51 -7.96 4.98
C ASN A 19 1.39 -8.54 6.41
N SER A 20 0.99 -9.80 6.54
CA SER A 20 0.99 -10.55 7.79
C SER A 20 1.85 -11.77 7.61
N ILE A 21 2.94 -11.86 8.37
CA ILE A 21 3.94 -12.93 8.29
C ILE A 21 3.91 -13.68 9.61
N TRP A 22 3.01 -14.66 9.72
CA TRP A 22 2.88 -15.54 10.87
C TRP A 22 2.05 -16.77 10.52
N TYR A 23 2.19 -17.81 11.32
CA TYR A 23 1.43 -19.03 11.22
C TYR A 23 0.72 -19.32 12.56
N ALA A 24 -0.52 -19.78 12.51
CA ALA A 24 -1.28 -20.25 13.67
C ALA A 24 -2.36 -21.24 13.24
N ASP A 25 -2.73 -22.15 14.13
CA ASP A 25 -3.75 -23.16 13.89
C ASP A 25 -5.06 -22.86 14.61
N GLY A 26 -6.17 -23.33 14.04
CA GLY A 26 -7.47 -23.36 14.68
C GLY A 26 -7.98 -22.01 15.19
N ARG A 27 -8.28 -21.93 16.48
CA ARG A 27 -8.81 -20.73 17.14
C ARG A 27 -7.81 -19.58 17.16
N ASP A 28 -6.55 -19.90 17.39
CA ASP A 28 -5.49 -18.88 17.50
C ASP A 28 -5.35 -18.10 16.19
N TYR A 29 -5.62 -18.74 15.05
CA TYR A 29 -5.64 -18.06 13.75
C TYR A 29 -6.71 -16.96 13.70
N ALA A 30 -7.94 -17.26 14.13
CA ALA A 30 -9.05 -16.31 14.10
C ALA A 30 -8.80 -15.13 15.05
N ASP A 31 -8.31 -15.41 16.25
CA ASP A 31 -8.04 -14.39 17.26
C ASP A 31 -6.88 -13.47 16.84
N ASN A 32 -5.80 -14.03 16.30
CA ASN A 32 -4.68 -13.28 15.76
C ASN A 32 -5.10 -12.41 14.56
N LEU A 33 -5.91 -12.95 13.64
CA LEU A 33 -6.39 -12.21 12.47
C LEU A 33 -7.26 -11.02 12.87
N ASN A 34 -8.22 -11.23 13.78
CA ASN A 34 -9.09 -10.17 14.28
C ASN A 34 -8.30 -9.07 14.99
N THR A 35 -7.33 -9.47 15.80
CA THR A 35 -6.44 -8.54 16.50
C THR A 35 -5.60 -7.73 15.49
N ASP A 36 -5.04 -8.37 14.47
CA ASP A 36 -4.25 -7.69 13.44
C ASP A 36 -5.08 -6.68 12.64
N ILE A 37 -6.32 -7.02 12.31
CA ILE A 37 -7.25 -6.09 11.64
C ILE A 37 -7.53 -4.88 12.52
N ALA A 38 -7.88 -5.10 13.78
CA ALA A 38 -8.15 -4.02 14.75
C ALA A 38 -6.94 -3.10 14.95
N VAL A 39 -5.74 -3.67 15.06
CA VAL A 39 -4.48 -2.92 15.20
C VAL A 39 -4.19 -2.08 13.96
N ARG A 40 -4.37 -2.64 12.74
CA ARG A 40 -4.18 -1.89 11.50
C ARG A 40 -5.14 -0.71 11.38
N GLU A 41 -6.40 -0.91 11.72
CA GLU A 41 -7.40 0.16 11.71
C GLU A 41 -7.08 1.24 12.73
N PHE A 42 -6.69 0.85 13.94
CA PHE A 42 -6.29 1.75 15.01
C PHE A 42 -5.09 2.62 14.59
N ILE A 43 -4.02 2.00 14.06
CA ILE A 43 -2.82 2.72 13.60
C ILE A 43 -3.16 3.68 12.46
N ARG A 44 -3.92 3.25 11.46
CA ARG A 44 -4.34 4.11 10.36
C ARG A 44 -5.18 5.29 10.81
N LYS A 45 -6.08 5.07 11.77
CA LYS A 45 -6.93 6.13 12.32
C LYS A 45 -6.14 7.14 13.14
N LYS A 46 -5.24 6.67 14.00
CA LYS A 46 -4.41 7.51 14.87
C LYS A 46 -3.39 8.32 14.07
N LEU A 47 -2.78 7.73 13.06
CA LEU A 47 -1.73 8.31 12.24
C LEU A 47 -2.22 8.73 10.84
N ALA A 48 -3.45 9.18 10.71
CA ALA A 48 -4.03 9.58 9.41
C ALA A 48 -3.23 10.68 8.70
N HIS A 49 -2.48 11.51 9.43
CA HIS A 49 -1.66 12.58 8.86
C HIS A 49 -0.25 12.14 8.41
N ALA A 50 0.15 10.93 8.78
CA ALA A 50 1.49 10.40 8.49
C ALA A 50 1.63 9.83 7.08
N SER A 51 0.55 9.70 6.31
CA SER A 51 0.56 9.11 4.96
C SER A 51 1.16 7.69 4.99
N ILE A 52 0.48 6.78 5.69
CA ILE A 52 0.90 5.37 5.81
C ILE A 52 0.50 4.63 4.53
N SER A 53 1.45 3.95 3.90
CA SER A 53 1.19 3.08 2.77
C SER A 53 0.72 1.69 3.21
N ARG A 54 1.58 0.98 3.93
CA ARG A 54 1.31 -0.37 4.40
C ARG A 54 1.81 -0.58 5.82
N ILE A 55 1.20 -1.55 6.50
CA ILE A 55 1.57 -1.98 7.85
C ILE A 55 1.82 -3.47 7.78
N GLU A 56 3.05 -3.88 8.02
CA GLU A 56 3.45 -5.28 8.09
C GLU A 56 3.43 -5.74 9.54
N ILE A 57 2.87 -6.92 9.79
CA ILE A 57 2.79 -7.51 11.13
C ILE A 57 3.44 -8.88 11.07
N GLN A 58 4.46 -9.06 11.88
CA GLN A 58 5.18 -10.32 12.08
C GLN A 58 4.94 -10.78 13.52
N ARG A 59 4.67 -12.06 13.71
CA ARG A 59 4.47 -12.66 15.04
C ARG A 59 5.47 -13.78 15.28
N PRO A 60 6.73 -13.46 15.62
CA PRO A 60 7.67 -14.47 16.04
C PRO A 60 7.33 -14.91 17.47
N ALA A 61 6.92 -16.16 17.65
CA ALA A 61 6.62 -16.84 18.91
C ALA A 61 5.86 -15.99 19.95
N LYS A 62 6.59 -15.33 20.88
CA LYS A 62 6.01 -14.59 22.02
C LYS A 62 5.95 -13.08 21.85
N ASN A 63 6.46 -12.56 20.75
CA ASN A 63 6.53 -11.11 20.48
C ASN A 63 5.81 -10.76 19.18
N ALA A 64 5.47 -9.49 19.00
CA ALA A 64 4.99 -9.00 17.71
C ALA A 64 5.92 -7.88 17.21
N ARG A 65 6.22 -7.91 15.91
CA ARG A 65 6.95 -6.85 15.23
C ARG A 65 6.04 -6.21 14.19
N ILE A 66 5.87 -4.91 14.29
CA ILE A 66 5.05 -4.12 13.36
C ILE A 66 5.98 -3.16 12.63
N VAL A 67 5.97 -3.21 11.31
CA VAL A 67 6.72 -2.28 10.46
C VAL A 67 5.71 -1.37 9.76
N ILE A 68 5.87 -0.07 9.97
CA ILE A 68 5.01 0.96 9.38
C ILE A 68 5.76 1.64 8.24
N HIS A 69 5.31 1.42 7.00
CA HIS A 69 5.85 2.10 5.84
C HIS A 69 5.11 3.42 5.62
N THR A 70 5.83 4.53 5.73
CA THR A 70 5.26 5.88 5.67
C THR A 70 6.10 6.83 4.82
N ALA A 71 5.43 7.81 4.21
CA ALA A 71 6.12 8.91 3.52
C ALA A 71 6.64 10.00 4.48
N ARG A 72 6.19 9.98 5.76
CA ARG A 72 6.54 11.02 6.74
C ARG A 72 6.90 10.40 8.09
N PRO A 73 8.07 9.76 8.20
CA PRO A 73 8.47 9.05 9.41
C PRO A 73 8.52 9.95 10.65
N GLY A 74 8.90 11.21 10.50
CA GLY A 74 8.99 12.15 11.62
C GLY A 74 7.66 12.37 12.36
N ILE A 75 6.51 12.26 11.68
CA ILE A 75 5.19 12.37 12.31
C ILE A 75 4.87 11.13 13.16
N VAL A 76 5.36 9.96 12.74
CA VAL A 76 5.13 8.71 13.47
C VAL A 76 6.02 8.61 14.70
N ILE A 77 7.28 9.03 14.57
CA ILE A 77 8.27 8.98 15.64
C ILE A 77 7.96 10.02 16.72
N GLY A 78 7.52 11.23 16.29
CA GLY A 78 7.22 12.33 17.20
C GLY A 78 8.46 12.98 17.81
N LYS A 79 8.24 13.88 18.76
CA LYS A 79 9.34 14.56 19.47
C LYS A 79 10.03 13.55 20.40
N LYS A 80 11.34 13.35 20.20
CA LYS A 80 12.19 12.46 21.01
C LYS A 80 11.68 11.00 21.11
N GLY A 81 10.78 10.56 20.23
CA GLY A 81 10.24 9.22 20.24
C GLY A 81 9.05 9.00 21.21
N GLU A 82 8.50 10.03 21.82
CA GLU A 82 7.40 9.92 22.76
C GLU A 82 6.13 9.34 22.11
N ASP A 83 5.82 9.75 20.86
CA ASP A 83 4.62 9.30 20.14
C ASP A 83 4.69 7.82 19.76
N ILE A 84 5.86 7.33 19.35
CA ILE A 84 6.05 5.91 19.02
C ILE A 84 6.02 5.04 20.27
N ASP A 85 6.55 5.52 21.39
CA ASP A 85 6.49 4.79 22.67
C ASP A 85 5.07 4.73 23.25
N ALA A 86 4.29 5.81 23.12
CA ALA A 86 2.87 5.80 23.47
C ALA A 86 2.09 4.83 22.57
N LEU A 87 2.33 4.86 21.25
CA LEU A 87 1.72 3.95 20.30
C LEU A 87 2.06 2.48 20.62
N ARG A 88 3.32 2.19 20.97
CA ARG A 88 3.77 0.85 21.36
C ARG A 88 3.01 0.32 22.56
N LYS A 89 2.82 1.14 23.60
CA LYS A 89 2.07 0.76 24.81
C LYS A 89 0.62 0.43 24.49
N GLU A 90 -0.05 1.26 23.70
CA GLU A 90 -1.44 1.05 23.32
C GLU A 90 -1.62 -0.22 22.47
N VAL A 91 -0.76 -0.41 21.47
CA VAL A 91 -0.82 -1.59 20.59
C VAL A 91 -0.46 -2.85 21.39
N SER A 92 0.50 -2.80 22.30
CA SER A 92 0.84 -3.93 23.18
C SER A 92 -0.33 -4.33 24.08
N ALA A 93 -1.09 -3.35 24.60
CA ALA A 93 -2.30 -3.62 25.36
C ALA A 93 -3.40 -4.29 24.52
N MET A 94 -3.53 -3.91 23.22
CA MET A 94 -4.50 -4.52 22.30
C MET A 94 -4.11 -5.95 21.89
N MET A 95 -2.81 -6.20 21.67
CA MET A 95 -2.32 -7.50 21.22
C MET A 95 -2.07 -8.50 22.36
N GLY A 96 -1.98 -8.02 23.60
CA GLY A 96 -1.66 -8.86 24.78
C GLY A 96 -0.24 -9.43 24.79
N VAL A 97 0.63 -8.97 23.88
CA VAL A 97 2.02 -9.40 23.75
C VAL A 97 2.95 -8.19 23.62
N PRO A 98 4.24 -8.32 23.96
CA PRO A 98 5.21 -7.26 23.75
C PRO A 98 5.33 -6.94 22.25
N VAL A 99 5.24 -5.64 21.89
CA VAL A 99 5.28 -5.18 20.51
C VAL A 99 6.52 -4.34 20.27
N HIS A 100 7.20 -4.61 19.15
CA HIS A 100 8.24 -3.73 18.62
C HIS A 100 7.71 -3.02 17.37
N ILE A 101 7.79 -1.67 17.34
CA ILE A 101 7.35 -0.88 16.20
C ILE A 101 8.58 -0.32 15.47
N GLY A 102 8.75 -0.71 14.21
CA GLY A 102 9.71 -0.14 13.28
C GLY A 102 9.02 0.85 12.33
N VAL A 103 9.72 1.86 11.89
CA VAL A 103 9.23 2.83 10.89
C VAL A 103 10.18 2.84 9.71
N GLU A 104 9.64 2.60 8.53
CA GLU A 104 10.38 2.63 7.27
C GLU A 104 9.90 3.78 6.38
N GLU A 105 10.86 4.52 5.83
CA GLU A 105 10.58 5.65 4.96
C GLU A 105 10.37 5.22 3.53
N ILE A 106 9.29 5.69 2.91
CA ILE A 106 9.04 5.56 1.47
C ILE A 106 9.64 6.78 0.76
N ARG A 107 10.81 6.59 0.13
CA ARG A 107 11.55 7.66 -0.54
C ARG A 107 10.81 8.29 -1.73
N LYS A 108 9.97 7.51 -2.44
CA LYS A 108 9.21 7.96 -3.62
C LYS A 108 7.71 7.69 -3.42
N PRO A 109 6.99 8.53 -2.66
CA PRO A 109 5.56 8.31 -2.37
C PRO A 109 4.66 8.36 -3.60
N GLU A 110 5.09 9.02 -4.67
CA GLU A 110 4.34 9.08 -5.92
C GLU A 110 4.41 7.79 -6.76
N LEU A 111 5.26 6.84 -6.39
CA LEU A 111 5.32 5.48 -6.94
C LEU A 111 4.57 4.46 -6.09
N ASP A 112 3.96 4.89 -4.99
CA ASP A 112 3.10 4.08 -4.13
C ASP A 112 1.64 4.32 -4.48
N ALA A 113 0.95 3.27 -4.93
CA ALA A 113 -0.41 3.40 -5.43
C ALA A 113 -1.41 3.82 -4.36
N TYR A 114 -1.21 3.37 -3.10
CA TYR A 114 -2.09 3.73 -2.00
C TYR A 114 -1.95 5.20 -1.63
N LEU A 115 -0.71 5.70 -1.51
CA LEU A 115 -0.43 7.10 -1.19
C LEU A 115 -0.92 8.06 -2.28
N VAL A 116 -0.77 7.67 -3.55
CA VAL A 116 -1.32 8.43 -4.68
C VAL A 116 -2.84 8.46 -4.63
N ALA A 117 -3.50 7.33 -4.34
CA ALA A 117 -4.96 7.28 -4.20
C ALA A 117 -5.46 8.16 -3.06
N GLU A 118 -4.79 8.12 -1.90
CA GLU A 118 -5.11 8.95 -0.73
C GLU A 118 -4.92 10.44 -1.02
N ASN A 119 -3.85 10.81 -1.72
CA ASN A 119 -3.61 12.19 -2.14
C ASN A 119 -4.71 12.70 -3.08
N ILE A 120 -5.11 11.90 -4.07
CA ILE A 120 -6.23 12.26 -4.97
C ILE A 120 -7.51 12.40 -4.15
N ALA A 121 -7.83 11.45 -3.26
CA ALA A 121 -9.00 11.49 -2.39
C ALA A 121 -9.02 12.77 -1.54
N GLY A 122 -7.91 13.12 -0.91
CA GLY A 122 -7.76 14.38 -0.15
C GLY A 122 -7.98 15.63 -0.99
N GLN A 123 -7.54 15.66 -2.25
CA GLN A 123 -7.80 16.76 -3.17
C GLN A 123 -9.29 16.85 -3.54
N LEU A 124 -9.97 15.73 -3.74
CA LEU A 124 -11.41 15.69 -4.04
C LEU A 124 -12.25 16.20 -2.87
N VAL A 125 -11.89 15.86 -1.64
CA VAL A 125 -12.53 16.40 -0.42
C VAL A 125 -12.40 17.92 -0.35
N ARG A 126 -11.26 18.47 -0.79
CA ARG A 126 -11.02 19.93 -0.91
C ARG A 126 -11.67 20.56 -2.13
N ARG A 127 -12.55 19.85 -2.83
CA ARG A 127 -13.28 20.30 -4.02
C ARG A 127 -12.40 20.70 -5.22
N ILE A 128 -11.21 20.14 -5.32
CA ILE A 128 -10.35 20.30 -6.51
C ILE A 128 -10.99 19.51 -7.67
N MET A 129 -10.94 20.07 -8.88
CA MET A 129 -11.45 19.38 -10.07
C MET A 129 -10.80 18.02 -10.26
N PHE A 130 -11.60 16.96 -10.33
CA PHE A 130 -11.13 15.58 -10.41
C PHE A 130 -10.19 15.33 -11.61
N ARG A 131 -10.46 15.95 -12.78
CA ARG A 131 -9.61 15.82 -13.97
C ARG A 131 -8.22 16.38 -13.73
N ARG A 132 -8.13 17.51 -13.03
CA ARG A 132 -6.84 18.14 -12.69
C ARG A 132 -6.07 17.29 -11.69
N ALA A 133 -6.74 16.77 -10.67
CA ALA A 133 -6.14 15.89 -9.67
C ALA A 133 -5.59 14.61 -10.30
N MET A 134 -6.37 13.94 -11.16
CA MET A 134 -5.94 12.73 -11.85
C MET A 134 -4.77 12.97 -12.80
N LYS A 135 -4.84 13.99 -13.68
CA LYS A 135 -3.76 14.30 -14.60
C LYS A 135 -2.46 14.64 -13.89
N ARG A 136 -2.53 15.44 -12.81
CA ARG A 136 -1.34 15.78 -12.01
C ARG A 136 -0.71 14.52 -11.39
N ALA A 137 -1.51 13.63 -10.83
CA ALA A 137 -1.02 12.38 -10.26
C ALA A 137 -0.34 11.51 -11.32
N VAL A 138 -0.97 11.35 -12.50
CA VAL A 138 -0.40 10.59 -13.63
C VAL A 138 0.94 11.18 -14.07
N THR A 139 1.01 12.48 -14.33
CA THR A 139 2.24 13.15 -14.76
C THR A 139 3.37 13.02 -13.72
N ASN A 140 3.04 13.16 -12.42
CA ASN A 140 4.04 13.04 -11.35
C ASN A 140 4.62 11.62 -11.27
N SER A 141 3.76 10.59 -11.30
CA SER A 141 4.22 9.19 -11.23
C SER A 141 5.06 8.80 -12.44
N MET A 142 4.67 9.21 -13.65
CA MET A 142 5.45 8.96 -14.87
C MET A 142 6.82 9.64 -14.83
N ARG A 143 6.89 10.90 -14.35
CA ARG A 143 8.15 11.64 -14.21
C ARG A 143 9.13 10.98 -13.24
N LEU A 144 8.62 10.27 -12.22
CA LEU A 144 9.46 9.61 -11.20
C LEU A 144 9.87 8.18 -11.56
N GLY A 145 9.49 7.73 -12.77
CA GLY A 145 9.96 6.46 -13.32
C GLY A 145 8.94 5.31 -13.27
N ALA A 146 7.63 5.60 -13.14
CA ALA A 146 6.63 4.58 -13.40
C ALA A 146 6.60 4.25 -14.90
N GLU A 147 6.56 2.96 -15.27
CA GLU A 147 6.40 2.53 -16.67
C GLU A 147 4.95 2.67 -17.18
N GLY A 148 4.03 2.76 -16.24
CA GLY A 148 2.63 3.02 -16.54
C GLY A 148 1.79 3.23 -15.30
N ILE A 149 0.76 4.04 -15.49
CA ILE A 149 -0.22 4.33 -14.43
C ILE A 149 -1.63 4.35 -14.99
N LYS A 150 -2.58 3.84 -14.20
CA LYS A 150 -4.00 3.97 -14.44
C LYS A 150 -4.69 4.47 -13.19
N VAL A 151 -5.42 5.56 -13.31
CA VAL A 151 -6.23 6.15 -12.24
C VAL A 151 -7.70 6.07 -12.66
N LYS A 152 -8.56 5.56 -11.77
CA LYS A 152 -10.01 5.53 -11.97
C LYS A 152 -10.70 6.18 -10.78
N VAL A 153 -11.60 7.11 -11.07
CA VAL A 153 -12.44 7.77 -10.06
C VAL A 153 -13.89 7.47 -10.37
N SER A 154 -14.66 7.10 -9.36
CA SER A 154 -16.07 6.66 -9.51
C SER A 154 -16.93 7.27 -8.41
N GLY A 155 -18.08 7.82 -8.78
CA GLY A 155 -19.03 8.44 -7.86
C GLY A 155 -19.67 9.68 -8.44
N ARG A 156 -20.21 10.55 -7.58
CA ARG A 156 -20.80 11.84 -7.95
C ARG A 156 -19.70 12.88 -8.18
N LEU A 157 -19.08 12.82 -9.37
CA LEU A 157 -17.94 13.66 -9.71
C LEU A 157 -18.37 15.14 -9.78
N ASN A 158 -17.68 16.01 -9.05
CA ASN A 158 -17.99 17.43 -8.87
C ASN A 158 -19.43 17.71 -8.35
N GLY A 159 -20.02 16.78 -7.60
CA GLY A 159 -21.36 16.93 -7.06
C GLY A 159 -22.50 16.67 -8.06
N ALA A 160 -22.22 16.08 -9.22
CA ALA A 160 -23.24 15.71 -10.19
C ALA A 160 -24.27 14.73 -9.58
N GLU A 161 -25.56 14.86 -9.95
CA GLU A 161 -26.61 13.97 -9.44
C GLU A 161 -26.39 12.53 -9.87
N ILE A 162 -25.98 12.32 -11.12
CA ILE A 162 -25.74 10.99 -11.67
C ILE A 162 -24.28 10.62 -11.44
N ALA A 163 -24.05 9.49 -10.76
CA ALA A 163 -22.74 8.94 -10.57
C ALA A 163 -22.16 8.41 -11.88
N ARG A 164 -20.89 8.66 -12.10
CA ARG A 164 -20.17 8.15 -13.26
C ARG A 164 -18.74 7.76 -12.87
N SER A 165 -18.10 7.01 -13.77
CA SER A 165 -16.69 6.65 -13.63
C SER A 165 -15.89 7.27 -14.74
N GLU A 166 -14.80 7.95 -14.38
CA GLU A 166 -13.80 8.44 -15.33
C GLU A 166 -12.45 7.87 -15.00
N TRP A 167 -11.62 7.63 -16.00
CA TRP A 167 -10.28 7.09 -15.80
C TRP A 167 -9.29 7.67 -16.80
N TYR A 168 -8.03 7.76 -16.36
CA TYR A 168 -6.89 8.11 -17.19
C TYR A 168 -5.85 6.99 -17.09
N ARG A 169 -5.18 6.73 -18.20
CA ARG A 169 -4.07 5.79 -18.28
C ARG A 169 -2.96 6.40 -19.13
N GLU A 170 -1.73 6.24 -18.66
CA GLU A 170 -0.53 6.58 -19.39
C GLU A 170 0.46 5.42 -19.26
N GLY A 171 1.19 5.11 -20.32
CA GLY A 171 2.05 3.96 -20.38
C GLY A 171 1.33 2.60 -20.43
N ARG A 172 2.04 1.56 -20.01
CA ARG A 172 1.60 0.16 -20.05
C ARG A 172 1.18 -0.30 -18.64
N VAL A 173 0.03 -0.95 -18.50
CA VAL A 173 -0.42 -1.55 -17.24
C VAL A 173 -0.90 -2.98 -17.52
N PRO A 174 -0.01 -3.98 -17.54
CA PRO A 174 -0.30 -5.35 -17.93
C PRO A 174 -0.90 -6.14 -16.77
N LEU A 175 -2.22 -6.02 -16.54
CA LEU A 175 -2.89 -6.64 -15.40
C LEU A 175 -2.90 -8.18 -15.43
N HIS A 176 -2.73 -8.78 -16.60
CA HIS A 176 -2.74 -10.25 -16.77
C HIS A 176 -1.35 -10.89 -16.67
N THR A 177 -0.28 -10.10 -16.72
CA THR A 177 1.09 -10.60 -16.62
C THR A 177 1.47 -10.80 -15.15
N LEU A 178 1.81 -12.03 -14.74
CA LEU A 178 2.16 -12.37 -13.35
C LEU A 178 3.45 -11.70 -12.90
N ARG A 179 4.48 -11.72 -13.74
CA ARG A 179 5.81 -11.14 -13.46
C ARG A 179 5.81 -9.61 -13.37
N ALA A 180 4.71 -8.95 -13.78
CA ALA A 180 4.62 -7.49 -13.71
C ALA A 180 4.46 -7.00 -12.27
N ASP A 181 5.34 -6.14 -11.80
CA ASP A 181 5.21 -5.47 -10.50
C ASP A 181 4.17 -4.36 -10.59
N ILE A 182 2.94 -4.70 -10.23
CA ILE A 182 1.82 -3.76 -10.21
C ILE A 182 1.44 -3.48 -8.76
N ASP A 183 1.57 -2.23 -8.39
CA ASP A 183 1.05 -1.72 -7.14
C ASP A 183 -0.39 -1.23 -7.30
N TYR A 184 -1.23 -1.47 -6.29
CA TYR A 184 -2.64 -1.13 -6.32
C TYR A 184 -3.07 -0.43 -5.04
N GLY A 185 -3.74 0.71 -5.20
CA GLY A 185 -4.29 1.49 -4.10
C GLY A 185 -5.77 1.80 -4.30
N LEU A 186 -6.54 1.68 -3.22
CA LEU A 186 -7.93 2.09 -3.13
C LEU A 186 -8.05 3.10 -2.00
N ALA A 187 -8.67 4.25 -2.29
CA ALA A 187 -9.01 5.27 -1.30
C ALA A 187 -10.42 5.80 -1.53
N GLU A 188 -11.04 6.26 -0.46
CA GLU A 188 -12.38 6.85 -0.46
C GLU A 188 -12.32 8.32 -0.11
N ALA A 189 -12.88 9.17 -0.97
CA ALA A 189 -13.08 10.58 -0.69
C ALA A 189 -14.51 10.79 -0.19
N ARG A 190 -14.67 11.06 1.09
CA ARG A 190 -15.95 11.36 1.71
C ARG A 190 -16.28 12.83 1.49
N THR A 191 -17.20 13.09 0.57
CA THR A 191 -17.64 14.44 0.22
C THR A 191 -19.05 14.72 0.75
N THR A 192 -19.46 15.97 0.75
CA THR A 192 -20.84 16.37 1.13
C THR A 192 -21.92 15.75 0.24
N TYR A 193 -21.55 15.34 -0.98
CA TYR A 193 -22.47 14.73 -1.95
C TYR A 193 -22.42 13.20 -1.97
N GLY A 194 -21.62 12.58 -1.10
CA GLY A 194 -21.44 11.14 -1.02
C GLY A 194 -19.98 10.71 -1.13
N ILE A 195 -19.76 9.41 -1.25
CA ILE A 195 -18.43 8.83 -1.33
C ILE A 195 -17.97 8.71 -2.77
N ILE A 196 -16.75 9.14 -3.05
CA ILE A 196 -16.09 8.97 -4.34
C ILE A 196 -14.95 7.96 -4.15
N GLY A 197 -15.02 6.83 -4.86
CA GLY A 197 -13.97 5.82 -4.84
C GLY A 197 -12.86 6.16 -5.82
N VAL A 198 -11.62 6.11 -5.36
CA VAL A 198 -10.40 6.31 -6.15
C VAL A 198 -9.63 5.01 -6.20
N LYS A 199 -9.35 4.50 -7.40
CA LYS A 199 -8.52 3.32 -7.63
C LYS A 199 -7.32 3.69 -8.48
N VAL A 200 -6.14 3.29 -8.04
CA VAL A 200 -4.87 3.56 -8.70
C VAL A 200 -4.13 2.25 -8.93
N TRP A 201 -3.56 2.10 -10.12
CA TRP A 201 -2.66 1.02 -10.51
C TRP A 201 -1.38 1.64 -11.03
N ILE A 202 -0.24 1.28 -10.47
CA ILE A 202 1.07 1.74 -10.90
C ILE A 202 1.88 0.53 -11.30
N PHE A 203 2.37 0.53 -12.53
CA PHE A 203 3.28 -0.47 -13.04
C PHE A 203 4.71 0.03 -12.90
N LYS A 204 5.52 -0.71 -12.16
CA LYS A 204 6.92 -0.36 -11.83
C LYS A 204 7.94 -1.05 -12.73
N GLY A 205 7.52 -2.06 -13.49
CA GLY A 205 8.36 -2.87 -14.34
C GLY A 205 8.05 -4.36 -14.24
N GLU A 206 8.78 -5.20 -14.93
CA GLU A 206 8.68 -6.65 -14.84
C GLU A 206 9.83 -7.18 -13.99
N ILE A 207 9.52 -8.09 -13.07
CA ILE A 207 10.51 -8.82 -12.27
C ILE A 207 10.73 -10.15 -12.97
N PHE A 208 11.93 -10.36 -13.44
CA PHE A 208 12.41 -11.66 -13.89
C PHE A 208 13.09 -12.29 -12.68
N GLU A 209 12.69 -13.50 -12.31
CA GLU A 209 13.45 -14.25 -11.30
C GLU A 209 14.89 -14.34 -11.77
N ALA A 210 15.81 -14.15 -10.84
CA ALA A 210 17.24 -14.20 -11.11
C ALA A 210 17.68 -15.65 -11.39
N VAL A 211 17.24 -16.18 -12.53
CA VAL A 211 17.92 -17.33 -13.14
C VAL A 211 19.38 -16.96 -13.45
N GLU A 212 19.63 -15.68 -13.72
CA GLU A 212 20.98 -15.16 -13.98
C GLU A 212 21.91 -15.21 -12.75
N GLU A 213 21.42 -14.99 -11.52
CA GLU A 213 22.29 -15.07 -10.33
C GLU A 213 22.67 -16.50 -9.99
N ALA A 214 21.80 -17.47 -10.23
CA ALA A 214 22.11 -18.88 -10.03
C ALA A 214 23.08 -19.40 -11.11
N GLU A 215 22.90 -19.03 -12.37
CA GLU A 215 23.79 -19.41 -13.47
C GLU A 215 25.17 -18.74 -13.35
N VAL A 216 25.23 -17.48 -12.89
CA VAL A 216 26.51 -16.79 -12.63
C VAL A 216 27.21 -17.39 -11.43
N ALA A 217 26.51 -17.72 -10.36
CA ALA A 217 27.09 -18.37 -9.19
C ALA A 217 27.58 -19.80 -9.49
N GLU A 218 26.85 -20.57 -10.32
CA GLU A 218 27.31 -21.88 -10.80
C GLU A 218 28.49 -21.76 -11.77
N ALA A 219 28.49 -20.74 -12.64
CA ALA A 219 29.60 -20.50 -13.55
C ALA A 219 30.88 -20.03 -12.82
N GLU A 220 30.75 -19.21 -11.78
CA GLU A 220 31.87 -18.80 -10.92
C GLU A 220 32.39 -19.95 -10.07
N ALA A 221 31.51 -20.82 -9.55
CA ALA A 221 31.90 -22.01 -8.81
C ALA A 221 32.59 -23.05 -9.71
N ALA A 222 32.16 -23.18 -10.97
CA ALA A 222 32.78 -24.05 -11.96
C ALA A 222 34.12 -23.50 -12.48
N ALA A 223 34.32 -22.19 -12.47
CA ALA A 223 35.59 -21.57 -12.86
C ALA A 223 36.63 -21.54 -11.73
N ALA A 224 36.22 -21.77 -10.47
CA ALA A 224 37.09 -21.84 -9.29
C ALA A 224 37.53 -23.27 -8.90
N SER A 225 37.04 -24.30 -9.61
CA SER A 225 37.43 -25.70 -9.46
C SER A 225 38.31 -26.16 -10.63
#